data_416f1570d53c1903571786e1fb7c53b4
#
_entry.id   416f1570d53c1903571786e1fb7c53b4
#
_cell.length_a   1.000
_cell.length_b   1.000
_cell.length_c   1.000
_cell.angle_alpha   90.00
_cell.angle_beta   90.00
_cell.angle_gamma   90.00
#
_symmetry.space_group_name_H-M   'P 1'
#
loop_
_entity.id
_entity.type
_entity.pdbx_description
1 polymer ?
#
loop_
_entity_poly.entity_id
_entity_poly.type
_entity_poly.pdbx_seq_one_letter_code
_entity_poly.pdbx_strand_id
1 'polypeptide(L)'
;MHSETICADLTADYTDVTGYYSTHFPHPYPPYVREATAHFQRKGKHYLLTSGTTGYLPNPSEAAIADTWHGPYQVQENSHLSDESHTSYHSQISSVFKVHGKKDLYIAMADRWMPKHMHLQYERYRELFEKNFNPDYSGNVQMDEEILKCVLDKNTSIADYVWLPIRFEGENAYIDWLDEWRGEDYE
;
A
#
# COMPACT_ATOMS: atom_id res chain seq x y z
N MET A 1 8.20 13.88 -14.95
CA MET A 1 6.91 13.15 -15.02
C MET A 1 6.35 13.24 -13.61
N HIS A 2 5.23 13.94 -13.44
CA HIS A 2 4.58 13.99 -12.13
C HIS A 2 3.74 12.72 -12.01
N SER A 3 4.01 11.93 -11.01
CA SER A 3 3.28 10.72 -10.72
C SER A 3 2.51 10.94 -9.42
N GLU A 4 1.21 11.14 -9.55
CA GLU A 4 0.28 11.46 -8.47
C GLU A 4 -0.86 10.47 -8.47
N THR A 5 -1.44 10.21 -7.32
CA THR A 5 -2.71 9.51 -7.23
C THR A 5 -3.84 10.50 -7.54
N ILE A 6 -4.74 10.12 -8.42
CA ILE A 6 -5.86 10.96 -8.85
C ILE A 6 -7.16 10.41 -8.26
N CYS A 7 -7.95 11.29 -7.64
CA CYS A 7 -9.32 11.03 -7.26
C CYS A 7 -10.23 11.85 -8.18
N ALA A 8 -11.10 11.20 -8.94
CA ALA A 8 -11.98 11.85 -9.89
C ALA A 8 -13.44 11.43 -9.67
N ASP A 9 -14.37 12.37 -9.84
CA ASP A 9 -15.80 12.09 -9.80
C ASP A 9 -16.25 11.43 -11.10
N LEU A 10 -17.06 10.37 -10.98
CA LEU A 10 -17.70 9.72 -12.11
C LEU A 10 -19.00 10.43 -12.49
N THR A 11 -19.40 10.29 -13.75
CA THR A 11 -20.74 10.65 -14.21
C THR A 11 -21.80 9.78 -13.50
N ALA A 12 -23.05 10.25 -13.48
CA ALA A 12 -24.13 9.56 -12.77
C ALA A 12 -24.41 8.14 -13.29
N ASP A 13 -24.06 7.85 -14.53
CA ASP A 13 -24.16 6.53 -15.17
C ASP A 13 -22.87 5.70 -15.08
N TYR A 14 -21.84 6.22 -14.44
CA TYR A 14 -20.53 5.58 -14.26
C TYR A 14 -19.76 5.25 -15.54
N THR A 15 -20.10 5.91 -16.66
CA THR A 15 -19.46 5.64 -17.97
C THR A 15 -18.28 6.55 -18.27
N ASP A 16 -18.13 7.67 -17.53
CA ASP A 16 -17.07 8.64 -17.74
C ASP A 16 -16.75 9.39 -16.44
N VAL A 17 -15.75 10.26 -16.47
CA VAL A 17 -15.43 11.21 -15.40
C VAL A 17 -16.08 12.57 -15.67
N THR A 18 -16.48 13.27 -14.61
CA THR A 18 -17.11 14.58 -14.72
C THR A 18 -16.14 15.70 -15.14
N GLY A 19 -14.84 15.43 -15.05
CA GLY A 19 -13.78 16.43 -15.20
C GLY A 19 -13.38 17.10 -13.87
N TYR A 20 -14.13 16.89 -12.80
CA TYR A 20 -13.71 17.30 -11.46
C TYR A 20 -12.79 16.24 -10.85
N TYR A 21 -11.61 16.64 -10.42
CA TYR A 21 -10.61 15.74 -9.80
C TYR A 21 -9.70 16.48 -8.83
N SER A 22 -9.06 15.71 -7.97
CA SER A 22 -7.97 16.14 -7.09
C SER A 22 -6.76 15.20 -7.24
N THR A 23 -5.57 15.73 -6.96
CA THR A 23 -4.32 14.96 -6.99
C THR A 23 -3.69 14.89 -5.62
N HIS A 24 -3.07 13.75 -5.31
CA HIS A 24 -2.52 13.44 -4.00
C HIS A 24 -1.19 12.73 -4.13
N PHE A 25 -0.34 12.82 -3.09
CA PHE A 25 0.91 12.08 -2.96
C PHE A 25 1.86 12.29 -4.14
N PRO A 26 2.25 13.55 -4.45
CA PRO A 26 3.20 13.81 -5.52
C PRO A 26 4.57 13.24 -5.19
N HIS A 27 5.04 12.29 -6.00
CA HIS A 27 6.37 11.71 -5.91
C HIS A 27 7.06 11.77 -7.26
N PRO A 28 8.37 12.04 -7.30
CA PRO A 28 9.07 12.29 -8.57
C PRO A 28 9.27 11.02 -9.40
N TYR A 29 9.43 9.86 -8.77
CA TYR A 29 9.75 8.58 -9.43
C TYR A 29 9.48 7.36 -8.54
N PRO A 30 9.42 6.14 -9.13
CA PRO A 30 9.47 4.89 -8.38
C PRO A 30 10.76 4.75 -7.55
N PRO A 31 10.73 4.11 -6.38
CA PRO A 31 9.61 3.31 -5.85
C PRO A 31 8.59 4.13 -5.04
N TYR A 32 8.74 5.43 -4.95
CA TYR A 32 7.96 6.29 -4.04
C TYR A 32 6.57 6.65 -4.56
N VAL A 33 6.37 6.60 -5.87
CA VAL A 33 5.04 6.79 -6.49
C VAL A 33 4.05 5.81 -5.90
N ARG A 34 2.84 6.30 -5.58
CA ARG A 34 1.83 5.50 -4.88
C ARG A 34 0.85 4.83 -5.85
N GLU A 35 0.53 3.57 -5.56
CA GLU A 35 -0.43 2.74 -6.31
C GLU A 35 -1.26 1.86 -5.37
N ALA A 36 -2.10 0.99 -5.91
CA ALA A 36 -2.95 0.03 -5.19
C ALA A 36 -3.77 0.69 -4.07
N THR A 37 -4.45 1.77 -4.40
CA THR A 37 -5.19 2.57 -3.44
C THR A 37 -6.40 1.83 -2.89
N ALA A 38 -6.39 1.50 -1.59
CA ALA A 38 -7.52 0.97 -0.85
C ALA A 38 -8.17 2.08 -0.02
N HIS A 39 -9.42 2.41 -0.35
CA HIS A 39 -10.19 3.44 0.35
C HIS A 39 -11.18 2.83 1.33
N PHE A 40 -11.32 3.45 2.51
CA PHE A 40 -12.41 3.16 3.43
C PHE A 40 -12.81 4.40 4.23
N GLN A 41 -13.98 4.34 4.87
CA GLN A 41 -14.46 5.41 5.76
C GLN A 41 -14.57 4.90 7.19
N ARG A 42 -14.13 5.74 8.14
CA ARG A 42 -14.31 5.51 9.58
C ARG A 42 -14.62 6.82 10.29
N LYS A 43 -15.71 6.85 11.06
CA LYS A 43 -16.12 8.02 11.87
C LYS A 43 -16.16 9.34 11.08
N GLY A 44 -16.64 9.28 9.83
CA GLY A 44 -16.77 10.44 8.95
C GLY A 44 -15.48 10.87 8.25
N LYS A 45 -14.37 10.23 8.52
CA LYS A 45 -13.08 10.47 7.84
C LYS A 45 -12.87 9.48 6.69
N HIS A 46 -12.15 9.91 5.70
CA HIS A 46 -11.69 9.10 4.56
C HIS A 46 -10.26 8.64 4.81
N TYR A 47 -10.01 7.37 4.59
CA TYR A 47 -8.68 6.76 4.69
C TYR A 47 -8.27 6.19 3.36
N LEU A 48 -7.00 6.36 3.01
CA LEU A 48 -6.34 5.69 1.89
C LEU A 48 -5.16 4.88 2.41
N LEU A 49 -5.09 3.61 2.02
CA LEU A 49 -3.89 2.80 2.14
C LEU A 49 -3.32 2.60 0.74
N THR A 50 -2.03 2.86 0.58
CA THR A 50 -1.36 2.81 -0.71
C THR A 50 -0.03 2.06 -0.60
N SER A 51 0.46 1.52 -1.70
CA SER A 51 1.82 0.96 -1.80
C SER A 51 2.71 1.79 -2.71
N GLY A 52 4.01 1.60 -2.61
CA GLY A 52 4.97 2.13 -3.57
C GLY A 52 4.95 1.35 -4.89
N THR A 53 5.60 1.88 -5.91
CA THR A 53 5.65 1.25 -7.24
C THR A 53 6.92 0.44 -7.40
N THR A 54 6.86 -0.85 -7.07
CA THR A 54 7.96 -1.81 -7.16
C THR A 54 7.62 -3.06 -7.98
N GLY A 55 6.55 -2.99 -8.76
CA GLY A 55 5.99 -4.16 -9.44
C GLY A 55 5.48 -5.17 -8.43
N TYR A 56 5.92 -6.43 -8.50
CA TYR A 56 5.49 -7.46 -7.55
C TYR A 56 6.42 -7.63 -6.34
N LEU A 57 7.51 -6.86 -6.25
CA LEU A 57 8.35 -6.83 -5.06
C LEU A 57 7.60 -6.06 -3.95
N PRO A 58 7.51 -6.61 -2.74
CA PRO A 58 6.77 -5.97 -1.66
C PRO A 58 7.47 -4.68 -1.19
N ASN A 59 6.71 -3.73 -0.68
CA ASN A 59 7.23 -2.41 -0.28
C ASN A 59 6.41 -1.82 0.88
N PRO A 60 6.85 -0.71 1.50
CA PRO A 60 6.12 -0.07 2.57
C PRO A 60 4.78 0.49 2.09
N SER A 61 3.70 0.15 2.78
CA SER A 61 2.41 0.82 2.65
C SER A 61 2.42 2.16 3.40
N GLU A 62 1.65 3.11 2.89
CA GLU A 62 1.35 4.37 3.58
C GLU A 62 -0.15 4.47 3.85
N ALA A 63 -0.50 4.93 5.05
CA ALA A 63 -1.85 5.33 5.39
C ALA A 63 -1.98 6.85 5.29
N ALA A 64 -3.10 7.34 4.81
CA ALA A 64 -3.42 8.76 4.82
C ALA A 64 -4.89 8.99 5.17
N ILE A 65 -5.18 10.15 5.76
CA ILE A 65 -6.50 10.52 6.25
C ILE A 65 -6.93 11.89 5.72
N ALA A 66 -8.22 12.05 5.45
CA ALA A 66 -8.84 13.31 5.05
C ALA A 66 -10.26 13.47 5.60
N ASP A 67 -10.74 14.72 5.63
CA ASP A 67 -12.12 15.02 5.99
C ASP A 67 -13.10 14.78 4.82
N THR A 68 -12.62 14.83 3.60
CA THR A 68 -13.43 14.67 2.39
C THR A 68 -12.80 13.68 1.42
N TRP A 69 -13.62 13.17 0.49
CA TRP A 69 -13.18 12.26 -0.56
C TRP A 69 -12.02 12.83 -1.41
N HIS A 70 -12.06 14.11 -1.71
CA HIS A 70 -11.04 14.81 -2.48
C HIS A 70 -9.89 15.38 -1.64
N GLY A 71 -9.80 15.02 -0.36
CA GLY A 71 -8.72 15.46 0.51
C GLY A 71 -8.92 16.87 1.09
N PRO A 72 -7.84 17.60 1.44
CA PRO A 72 -6.45 17.13 1.32
C PRO A 72 -6.15 15.96 2.25
N TYR A 73 -5.45 14.95 1.74
CA TYR A 73 -5.01 13.82 2.53
C TYR A 73 -3.70 14.12 3.25
N GLN A 74 -3.66 13.76 4.53
CA GLN A 74 -2.48 13.84 5.37
C GLN A 74 -1.92 12.44 5.60
N VAL A 75 -0.67 12.22 5.19
CA VAL A 75 0.02 10.95 5.42
C VAL A 75 0.24 10.76 6.91
N GLN A 76 -0.09 9.58 7.39
CA GLN A 76 0.07 9.17 8.78
C GLN A 76 1.46 8.57 9.03
N GLU A 77 1.73 8.20 10.27
CA GLU A 77 2.91 7.43 10.63
C GLU A 77 2.89 6.03 9.96
N ASN A 78 4.02 5.34 10.01
CA ASN A 78 4.14 3.97 9.48
C ASN A 78 3.02 3.07 10.03
N SER A 79 2.23 2.51 9.15
CA SER A 79 1.11 1.61 9.53
C SER A 79 1.56 0.23 9.98
N HIS A 80 2.78 -0.20 9.63
CA HIS A 80 3.34 -1.53 9.90
C HIS A 80 4.54 -1.43 10.84
N LEU A 81 4.31 -0.97 12.08
CA LEU A 81 5.37 -0.64 13.03
C LEU A 81 6.32 -1.80 13.36
N SER A 82 5.84 -3.03 13.35
CA SER A 82 6.63 -4.23 13.66
C SER A 82 7.23 -4.93 12.43
N ASP A 83 7.04 -4.36 11.22
CA ASP A 83 7.61 -4.93 9.99
C ASP A 83 9.04 -4.42 9.76
N GLU A 84 10.03 -5.10 10.30
CA GLU A 84 11.44 -4.79 10.13
C GLU A 84 11.94 -4.94 8.68
N SER A 85 11.19 -5.67 7.85
CA SER A 85 11.54 -5.87 6.44
C SER A 85 11.13 -4.70 5.54
N HIS A 86 10.29 -3.79 6.03
CA HIS A 86 9.69 -2.68 5.30
C HIS A 86 8.95 -3.12 4.02
N THR A 87 8.24 -4.23 4.10
CA THR A 87 7.54 -4.87 2.98
C THR A 87 6.05 -4.99 3.18
N SER A 88 5.49 -4.36 4.22
CA SER A 88 4.09 -4.54 4.66
C SER A 88 3.77 -6.02 4.89
N TYR A 89 4.67 -6.70 5.62
CA TYR A 89 4.63 -8.16 5.85
C TYR A 89 4.63 -8.97 4.55
N HIS A 90 5.42 -8.56 3.56
CA HIS A 90 5.52 -9.15 2.22
C HIS A 90 4.18 -9.19 1.48
N SER A 91 3.41 -8.11 1.60
CA SER A 91 2.09 -8.03 0.96
C SER A 91 1.79 -6.62 0.44
N GLN A 92 0.80 -6.52 -0.43
CA GLN A 92 0.26 -5.27 -0.96
C GLN A 92 -1.22 -5.20 -0.65
N ILE A 93 -1.64 -4.19 0.11
CA ILE A 93 -3.05 -3.99 0.45
C ILE A 93 -3.80 -3.59 -0.81
N SER A 94 -4.86 -4.33 -1.12
CA SER A 94 -5.71 -4.11 -2.29
C SER A 94 -7.12 -3.64 -1.93
N SER A 95 -7.57 -3.90 -0.69
CA SER A 95 -8.91 -3.53 -0.24
C SER A 95 -8.99 -3.43 1.28
N VAL A 96 -9.93 -2.64 1.76
CA VAL A 96 -10.31 -2.59 3.18
C VAL A 96 -11.83 -2.64 3.30
N PHE A 97 -12.34 -3.46 4.19
CA PHE A 97 -13.77 -3.50 4.48
C PHE A 97 -14.06 -3.50 5.99
N LYS A 98 -15.18 -2.90 6.34
CA LYS A 98 -15.72 -2.98 7.71
C LYS A 98 -16.49 -4.28 7.88
N VAL A 99 -16.22 -5.02 8.96
CA VAL A 99 -16.95 -6.24 9.27
C VAL A 99 -18.35 -5.88 9.76
N HIS A 100 -19.37 -6.43 9.09
CA HIS A 100 -20.76 -6.21 9.47
C HIS A 100 -21.06 -6.73 10.89
N GLY A 101 -21.80 -5.95 11.65
CA GLY A 101 -22.17 -6.30 13.03
C GLY A 101 -21.07 -6.01 14.07
N LYS A 102 -19.90 -5.55 13.65
CA LYS A 102 -18.82 -5.13 14.55
C LYS A 102 -18.74 -3.60 14.64
N LYS A 103 -18.43 -3.10 15.83
CA LYS A 103 -18.41 -1.67 16.11
C LYS A 103 -17.35 -0.92 15.33
N ASP A 104 -16.12 -1.40 15.33
CA ASP A 104 -14.95 -0.71 14.76
C ASP A 104 -13.92 -1.68 14.17
N LEU A 105 -14.35 -2.86 13.69
CA LEU A 105 -13.48 -3.85 13.06
C LEU A 105 -13.42 -3.62 11.56
N TYR A 106 -12.23 -3.30 11.07
CA TYR A 106 -11.87 -3.18 9.66
C TYR A 106 -10.78 -4.18 9.33
N ILE A 107 -10.89 -4.83 8.19
CA ILE A 107 -9.92 -5.81 7.70
C ILE A 107 -9.22 -5.26 6.49
N ALA A 108 -7.88 -5.16 6.56
CA ALA A 108 -7.04 -4.94 5.40
C ALA A 108 -6.81 -6.28 4.69
N MET A 109 -7.21 -6.34 3.42
CA MET A 109 -6.95 -7.47 2.53
C MET A 109 -5.76 -7.15 1.65
N ALA A 110 -4.78 -8.02 1.66
CA ALA A 110 -3.55 -7.82 0.91
C ALA A 110 -3.17 -9.06 0.10
N ASP A 111 -2.55 -8.83 -1.04
CA ASP A 111 -2.01 -9.87 -1.91
C ASP A 111 -0.52 -10.09 -1.60
N ARG A 112 -0.14 -11.35 -1.37
CA ARG A 112 1.25 -11.77 -1.21
C ARG A 112 1.72 -12.37 -2.52
N TRP A 113 2.17 -11.51 -3.44
CA TRP A 113 2.51 -11.88 -4.81
C TRP A 113 3.62 -12.92 -4.93
N MET A 114 4.59 -12.89 -3.99
CA MET A 114 5.82 -13.67 -4.07
C MET A 114 6.04 -14.51 -2.79
N PRO A 115 5.18 -15.48 -2.46
CA PRO A 115 5.21 -16.22 -1.19
C PRO A 115 6.49 -17.05 -1.00
N LYS A 116 7.25 -17.31 -2.07
CA LYS A 116 8.54 -18.03 -2.01
C LYS A 116 9.72 -17.13 -1.61
N HIS A 117 9.51 -15.81 -1.54
CA HIS A 117 10.57 -14.83 -1.35
C HIS A 117 10.39 -14.01 -0.07
N MET A 118 9.95 -14.67 1.02
CA MET A 118 9.69 -14.04 2.33
C MET A 118 10.96 -13.53 3.04
N HIS A 119 12.14 -13.81 2.52
CA HIS A 119 13.42 -13.33 3.04
C HIS A 119 13.86 -11.97 2.44
N LEU A 120 13.14 -11.49 1.43
CA LEU A 120 13.45 -10.21 0.80
C LEU A 120 13.14 -9.05 1.75
N GLN A 121 14.03 -8.08 1.77
CA GLN A 121 13.87 -6.82 2.50
C GLN A 121 13.84 -5.66 1.50
N TYR A 122 13.02 -4.67 1.76
CA TYR A 122 12.82 -3.55 0.86
C TYR A 122 14.13 -2.82 0.49
N GLU A 123 15.02 -2.64 1.46
CA GLU A 123 16.29 -1.92 1.24
C GLU A 123 17.18 -2.57 0.18
N ARG A 124 17.08 -3.90 -0.04
CA ARG A 124 17.87 -4.61 -1.06
C ARG A 124 17.57 -4.18 -2.48
N TYR A 125 16.35 -3.75 -2.77
CA TYR A 125 15.95 -3.36 -4.12
C TYR A 125 15.51 -1.91 -4.26
N ARG A 126 15.25 -1.19 -3.18
CA ARG A 126 14.92 0.22 -3.19
C ARG A 126 15.94 1.03 -4.00
N GLU A 127 17.21 0.83 -3.72
CA GLU A 127 18.32 1.55 -4.36
C GLU A 127 18.42 1.22 -5.87
N LEU A 128 18.05 0.00 -6.27
CA LEU A 128 17.96 -0.37 -7.68
C LEU A 128 16.89 0.45 -8.41
N PHE A 129 15.74 0.67 -7.78
CA PHE A 129 14.69 1.54 -8.35
C PHE A 129 15.17 2.99 -8.43
N GLU A 130 15.82 3.50 -7.40
CA GLU A 130 16.41 4.84 -7.44
C GLU A 130 17.42 4.99 -8.58
N LYS A 131 18.31 4.04 -8.76
CA LYS A 131 19.26 4.05 -9.88
C LYS A 131 18.57 4.13 -11.24
N ASN A 132 17.46 3.42 -11.40
CA ASN A 132 16.78 3.33 -12.70
C ASN A 132 15.86 4.51 -12.99
N PHE A 133 15.32 5.16 -11.96
CA PHE A 133 14.24 6.14 -12.12
C PHE A 133 14.58 7.54 -11.59
N ASN A 134 15.59 7.68 -10.73
CA ASN A 134 16.03 8.99 -10.25
C ASN A 134 17.05 9.59 -11.23
N PRO A 135 16.72 10.70 -11.92
CA PRO A 135 17.64 11.32 -12.89
C PRO A 135 18.92 11.88 -12.24
N ASP A 136 18.89 12.18 -10.95
CA ASP A 136 20.02 12.73 -10.20
C ASP A 136 20.83 11.67 -9.45
N TYR A 137 20.52 10.38 -9.67
CA TYR A 137 21.23 9.31 -8.98
C TYR A 137 22.67 9.18 -9.44
N SER A 138 23.62 9.31 -8.51
CA SER A 138 25.07 9.21 -8.76
C SER A 138 25.74 8.01 -8.09
N GLY A 139 24.98 7.16 -7.40
CA GLY A 139 25.48 5.96 -6.73
C GLY A 139 25.92 4.86 -7.72
N ASN A 140 26.68 3.91 -7.22
CA ASN A 140 27.08 2.71 -7.97
C ASN A 140 26.42 1.47 -7.34
N VAL A 141 25.23 1.10 -7.84
CA VAL A 141 24.52 -0.11 -7.41
C VAL A 141 24.95 -1.28 -8.26
N GLN A 142 25.44 -2.33 -7.63
CA GLN A 142 25.62 -3.61 -8.31
C GLN A 142 24.25 -4.31 -8.48
N MET A 143 24.06 -4.96 -9.62
CA MET A 143 22.86 -5.75 -9.85
C MET A 143 22.83 -6.92 -8.85
N ASP A 144 21.76 -7.01 -8.07
CA ASP A 144 21.50 -8.15 -7.21
C ASP A 144 20.89 -9.27 -8.08
N GLU A 145 21.66 -10.33 -8.31
CA GLU A 145 21.26 -11.46 -9.18
C GLU A 145 20.02 -12.18 -8.67
N GLU A 146 19.83 -12.25 -7.34
CA GLU A 146 18.64 -12.85 -6.76
C GLU A 146 17.40 -11.99 -7.01
N ILE A 147 17.51 -10.67 -6.83
CA ILE A 147 16.42 -9.75 -7.15
C ILE A 147 16.08 -9.82 -8.65
N LEU A 148 17.10 -9.82 -9.51
CA LEU A 148 16.88 -9.95 -10.94
C LEU A 148 16.13 -11.25 -11.27
N LYS A 149 16.54 -12.36 -10.68
CA LYS A 149 15.87 -13.64 -10.84
C LYS A 149 14.42 -13.60 -10.34
N CYS A 150 14.18 -13.03 -9.18
CA CYS A 150 12.81 -12.85 -8.65
C CYS A 150 11.92 -12.07 -9.63
N VAL A 151 12.45 -11.02 -10.25
CA VAL A 151 11.71 -10.20 -11.24
C VAL A 151 11.45 -10.96 -12.55
N LEU A 152 12.43 -11.73 -13.03
CA LEU A 152 12.32 -12.46 -14.30
C LEU A 152 11.46 -13.72 -14.19
N ASP A 153 11.61 -14.47 -13.10
CA ASP A 153 10.95 -15.77 -12.88
C ASP A 153 9.64 -15.63 -12.07
N LYS A 154 9.13 -14.41 -11.91
CA LYS A 154 7.91 -14.16 -11.13
C LYS A 154 6.73 -14.99 -11.63
N ASN A 155 6.08 -15.65 -10.69
CA ASN A 155 4.84 -16.38 -10.94
C ASN A 155 3.79 -15.93 -9.91
N THR A 156 2.93 -15.03 -10.33
CA THR A 156 1.86 -14.48 -9.48
C THR A 156 0.64 -15.39 -9.35
N SER A 157 0.57 -16.48 -10.15
CA SER A 157 -0.52 -17.46 -10.05
C SER A 157 -0.51 -18.27 -8.74
N ILE A 158 0.60 -18.22 -8.01
CA ILE A 158 0.76 -18.84 -6.69
C ILE A 158 0.68 -17.82 -5.56
N ALA A 159 0.19 -16.62 -5.84
CA ALA A 159 0.02 -15.58 -4.82
C ALA A 159 -0.81 -16.11 -3.65
N ASP A 160 -0.48 -15.64 -2.47
CA ASP A 160 -1.18 -15.92 -1.23
C ASP A 160 -1.85 -14.63 -0.72
N TYR A 161 -2.62 -14.73 0.34
CA TYR A 161 -3.35 -13.59 0.90
C TYR A 161 -2.97 -13.34 2.34
N VAL A 162 -2.97 -12.07 2.72
CA VAL A 162 -2.80 -11.60 4.10
C VAL A 162 -4.01 -10.78 4.49
N TRP A 163 -4.75 -11.22 5.49
CA TRP A 163 -5.93 -10.53 6.00
C TRP A 163 -5.71 -10.19 7.46
N LEU A 164 -5.52 -8.93 7.75
CA LEU A 164 -5.23 -8.45 9.10
C LEU A 164 -6.22 -7.38 9.55
N PRO A 165 -6.63 -7.41 10.81
CA PRO A 165 -7.46 -6.35 11.39
C PRO A 165 -6.65 -5.05 11.51
N ILE A 166 -7.31 -3.94 11.21
CA ILE A 166 -6.73 -2.61 11.41
C ILE A 166 -7.00 -2.18 12.86
N ARG A 167 -5.93 -1.87 13.58
CA ARG A 167 -5.99 -1.26 14.91
C ARG A 167 -5.93 0.26 14.78
N PHE A 168 -6.76 0.95 15.53
CA PHE A 168 -6.79 2.41 15.52
C PHE A 168 -6.36 2.99 16.86
N GLU A 169 -5.43 3.96 16.81
CA GLU A 169 -5.10 4.83 17.93
C GLU A 169 -5.49 6.26 17.59
N GLY A 170 -6.63 6.71 18.10
CA GLY A 170 -7.26 7.95 17.65
C GLY A 170 -7.68 7.83 16.17
N GLU A 171 -7.03 8.61 15.34
CA GLU A 171 -7.22 8.60 13.88
C GLU A 171 -6.13 7.81 13.14
N ASN A 172 -5.04 7.43 13.79
CA ASN A 172 -3.97 6.65 13.17
C ASN A 172 -4.39 5.19 12.96
N ALA A 173 -4.10 4.66 11.78
CA ALA A 173 -4.39 3.30 11.37
C ALA A 173 -3.12 2.46 11.38
N TYR A 174 -3.11 1.40 12.19
CA TYR A 174 -1.99 0.46 12.32
C TYR A 174 -2.43 -0.94 11.94
N ILE A 175 -1.54 -1.68 11.34
CA ILE A 175 -1.71 -3.08 10.97
C ILE A 175 -0.59 -3.86 11.63
N ASP A 176 -0.95 -4.64 12.64
CA ASP A 176 -0.02 -5.48 13.38
C ASP A 176 -0.06 -6.90 12.79
N TRP A 177 1.11 -7.59 12.76
CA TRP A 177 1.14 -8.98 12.35
C TRP A 177 0.46 -9.86 13.39
N LEU A 178 -0.45 -10.70 12.94
CA LEU A 178 -1.11 -11.73 13.75
C LEU A 178 -1.05 -13.05 12.99
N ASP A 179 -0.51 -14.08 13.60
CA ASP A 179 -0.48 -15.44 13.00
C ASP A 179 -1.88 -16.01 12.84
N GLU A 180 -2.77 -15.70 13.79
CA GLU A 180 -4.20 -15.98 13.75
C GLU A 180 -4.99 -14.90 14.49
N TRP A 181 -6.23 -14.70 14.10
CA TRP A 181 -7.18 -13.83 14.78
C TRP A 181 -8.61 -14.30 14.53
N ARG A 182 -9.53 -13.90 15.41
CA ARG A 182 -10.95 -14.29 15.33
C ARG A 182 -11.83 -13.05 15.43
N GLY A 183 -12.88 -13.01 14.62
CA GLY A 183 -13.85 -11.92 14.67
C GLY A 183 -14.54 -11.76 16.04
N GLU A 184 -14.65 -12.84 16.81
CA GLU A 184 -15.23 -12.85 18.15
C GLU A 184 -14.42 -12.06 19.18
N ASP A 185 -13.11 -11.87 18.95
CA ASP A 185 -12.21 -11.14 19.84
C ASP A 185 -12.40 -9.62 19.75
N TYR A 186 -13.22 -9.15 18.80
CA TYR A 186 -13.52 -7.74 18.56
C TYR A 186 -14.99 -7.41 18.88
N GLU A 187 -15.23 -6.18 19.41
CA GLU A 187 -16.58 -5.66 19.74
C GLU A 187 -17.47 -5.39 18.50
#